data_0231e77c5b34ded4e3198b24d52df79a
#
_entry.id   0231e77c5b34ded4e3198b24d52df79a
#
_cell.length_a   1.000
_cell.length_b   1.000
_cell.length_c   1.000
_cell.angle_alpha   90.00
_cell.angle_beta   90.00
_cell.angle_gamma   90.00
#
_symmetry.space_group_name_H-M   'P 1'
#
loop_
_entity.id
_entity.type
_entity.pdbx_description
1 polymer ?
#
loop_
_entity_poly.entity_id
_entity_poly.type
_entity_poly.pdbx_seq_one_letter_code
_entity_poly.pdbx_strand_id
1 'polypeptide(L)'
;ESAPISTAKNGEFVRDYMDVSMNEDGSTVECNRNYCVMDIEPMGEHVRLWISNALDYHNDTFWHPKSLLKTIRDNVGCPPPTTMIGSQEKELITDVMLRDWDHICDWQAAGIQYMLDHEGVDIVFSHYHAVDLEEHRFIRYLYDKGQNIVPVEQIQQYPMVYRQRTLG
;
A
#
# COMPACT_ATOMS: atom_id res chain seq x y z
N GLU A 1 30.63 -8.84 10.54
CA GLU A 1 29.16 -8.73 10.52
C GLU A 1 28.81 -7.37 9.95
N SER A 2 27.92 -7.33 8.95
CA SER A 2 27.39 -6.06 8.43
C SER A 2 26.36 -5.48 9.41
N ALA A 3 26.34 -4.17 9.56
CA ALA A 3 25.29 -3.53 10.35
C ALA A 3 23.92 -3.78 9.73
N PRO A 4 22.84 -3.90 10.54
CA PRO A 4 21.50 -4.06 10.00
C PRO A 4 21.13 -2.81 9.20
N ILE A 5 20.53 -3.01 8.03
CA ILE A 5 20.06 -1.93 7.15
C ILE A 5 18.79 -1.30 7.72
N SER A 6 17.93 -2.10 8.35
CA SER A 6 16.70 -1.68 8.99
C SER A 6 16.35 -2.62 10.14
N THR A 7 15.50 -2.15 11.04
CA THR A 7 14.91 -2.96 12.12
C THR A 7 13.42 -2.70 12.15
N ALA A 8 12.64 -3.74 12.41
CA ALA A 8 11.20 -3.63 12.57
C ALA A 8 10.73 -4.48 13.75
N LYS A 9 9.62 -4.06 14.36
CA LYS A 9 8.99 -4.75 15.48
C LYS A 9 7.84 -5.62 15.03
N ASN A 10 7.43 -6.54 15.87
CA ASN A 10 6.22 -7.32 15.65
C ASN A 10 4.99 -6.39 15.43
N GLY A 11 4.22 -6.63 14.39
CA GLY A 11 3.07 -5.82 14.00
C GLY A 11 3.42 -4.49 13.30
N GLU A 12 4.68 -4.19 13.08
CA GLU A 12 5.10 -2.96 12.41
C GLU A 12 4.90 -3.05 10.89
N PHE A 13 4.28 -2.00 10.33
CA PHE A 13 4.17 -1.78 8.89
C PHE A 13 5.16 -0.71 8.47
N VAL A 14 6.14 -1.10 7.68
CA VAL A 14 7.21 -0.21 7.17
C VAL A 14 6.85 0.22 5.76
N ARG A 15 6.83 1.53 5.56
CA ARG A 15 6.52 2.18 4.27
C ARG A 15 7.81 2.63 3.59
N ASP A 16 7.79 2.64 2.27
CA ASP A 16 8.82 3.26 1.43
C ASP A 16 10.25 2.76 1.72
N TYR A 17 10.37 1.46 1.99
CA TYR A 17 11.68 0.85 2.18
C TYR A 17 12.40 0.74 0.84
N MET A 18 13.59 1.36 0.76
CA MET A 18 14.46 1.26 -0.41
C MET A 18 15.21 -0.06 -0.40
N ASP A 19 15.03 -0.83 -1.46
CA ASP A 19 15.60 -2.15 -1.65
C ASP A 19 16.27 -2.24 -3.04
N VAL A 20 17.01 -3.30 -3.26
CA VAL A 20 17.60 -3.62 -4.57
C VAL A 20 17.07 -4.97 -5.03
N SER A 21 16.30 -4.94 -6.08
CA SER A 21 15.80 -6.16 -6.72
C SER A 21 16.73 -6.60 -7.85
N MET A 22 16.87 -7.91 -8.03
CA MET A 22 17.61 -8.51 -9.13
C MET A 22 16.62 -9.01 -10.18
N ASN A 23 16.81 -8.60 -11.44
CA ASN A 23 16.06 -9.07 -12.58
C ASN A 23 16.53 -10.46 -13.03
N GLU A 24 15.75 -11.11 -13.90
CA GLU A 24 16.09 -12.44 -14.44
C GLU A 24 17.41 -12.47 -15.22
N ASP A 25 17.79 -11.35 -15.82
CA ASP A 25 19.05 -11.20 -16.56
C ASP A 25 20.27 -10.91 -15.66
N GLY A 26 20.06 -10.87 -14.32
CA GLY A 26 21.08 -10.58 -13.33
C GLY A 26 21.39 -9.08 -13.13
N SER A 27 20.73 -8.19 -13.86
CA SER A 27 20.80 -6.75 -13.58
C SER A 27 20.07 -6.41 -12.28
N THR A 28 20.49 -5.32 -11.65
CA THR A 28 19.85 -4.84 -10.41
C THR A 28 19.12 -3.53 -10.64
N VAL A 29 18.03 -3.35 -9.91
CA VAL A 29 17.21 -2.14 -9.92
C VAL A 29 16.92 -1.70 -8.49
N GLU A 30 17.10 -0.41 -8.22
CA GLU A 30 16.62 0.20 -6.98
C GLU A 30 15.09 0.23 -7.00
N CYS A 31 14.47 -0.24 -5.95
CA CYS A 31 13.02 -0.32 -5.86
C CYS A 31 12.50 0.12 -4.51
N ASN A 32 11.26 0.58 -4.52
CA ASN A 32 10.48 0.87 -3.33
C ASN A 32 9.62 -0.33 -2.96
N ARG A 33 9.54 -0.65 -1.67
CA ARG A 33 8.69 -1.71 -1.10
C ARG A 33 8.06 -1.26 0.21
N ASN A 34 6.90 -1.86 0.49
CA ASN A 34 6.34 -1.89 1.82
C ASN A 34 6.52 -3.30 2.41
N TYR A 35 6.66 -3.41 3.72
CA TYR A 35 6.61 -4.69 4.39
C TYR A 35 5.96 -4.60 5.76
N CYS A 36 5.37 -5.71 6.20
CA CYS A 36 4.76 -5.84 7.52
C CYS A 36 5.34 -7.05 8.24
N VAL A 37 5.81 -6.82 9.45
CA VAL A 37 6.19 -7.92 10.36
C VAL A 37 4.92 -8.41 11.01
N MET A 38 4.36 -9.51 10.51
CA MET A 38 3.07 -10.02 10.97
C MET A 38 3.20 -10.77 12.28
N ASP A 39 4.27 -11.52 12.44
CA ASP A 39 4.55 -12.27 13.66
C ASP A 39 6.04 -12.55 13.80
N ILE A 40 6.54 -12.44 15.05
CA ILE A 40 7.88 -12.88 15.45
C ILE A 40 7.71 -13.75 16.67
N GLU A 41 8.06 -15.01 16.55
CA GLU A 41 8.10 -15.93 17.69
C GLU A 41 9.15 -15.44 18.71
N PRO A 42 8.87 -15.51 20.04
CA PRO A 42 9.72 -14.91 21.09
C PRO A 42 11.19 -15.32 21.07
N MET A 43 11.49 -16.54 20.60
CA MET A 43 12.86 -17.03 20.45
C MET A 43 13.48 -16.71 19.09
N GLY A 44 12.70 -16.14 18.17
CA GLY A 44 13.15 -15.79 16.83
C GLY A 44 13.29 -16.95 15.86
N GLU A 45 12.74 -18.11 16.17
CA GLU A 45 12.80 -19.31 15.32
C GLU A 45 11.88 -19.19 14.10
N HIS A 46 10.77 -18.45 14.25
CA HIS A 46 9.81 -18.21 13.17
C HIS A 46 9.51 -16.73 13.04
N VAL A 47 9.59 -16.24 11.81
CA VAL A 47 9.20 -14.87 11.43
C VAL A 47 8.25 -14.94 10.26
N ARG A 48 7.08 -14.29 10.37
CA ARG A 48 6.11 -14.17 9.31
C ARG A 48 6.14 -12.72 8.78
N LEU A 49 6.51 -12.57 7.53
CA LEU A 49 6.60 -11.27 6.85
C LEU A 49 5.63 -11.24 5.68
N TRP A 50 4.98 -10.11 5.51
CA TRP A 50 4.39 -9.72 4.24
C TRP A 50 5.30 -8.68 3.57
N ILE A 51 5.51 -8.82 2.27
CA ILE A 51 6.32 -7.93 1.46
C ILE A 51 5.54 -7.58 0.20
N SER A 52 5.45 -6.29 -0.12
CA SER A 52 4.81 -5.79 -1.33
C SER A 52 5.58 -6.17 -2.61
N ASN A 53 4.98 -5.93 -3.75
CA ASN A 53 5.71 -5.89 -5.01
C ASN A 53 6.83 -4.84 -4.94
N ALA A 54 7.87 -5.03 -5.75
CA ALA A 54 8.88 -4.02 -6.00
C ALA A 54 8.35 -2.99 -6.99
N LEU A 55 8.46 -1.71 -6.65
CA LEU A 55 8.24 -0.63 -7.60
C LEU A 55 9.59 -0.02 -7.97
N ASP A 56 9.93 -0.08 -9.26
CA ASP A 56 11.16 0.51 -9.76
C ASP A 56 11.20 2.03 -9.46
N TYR A 57 12.20 2.43 -8.68
CA TYR A 57 12.35 3.79 -8.18
C TYR A 57 12.59 4.81 -9.29
N HIS A 58 13.12 4.38 -10.42
CA HIS A 58 13.49 5.25 -11.53
C HIS A 58 12.55 5.16 -12.73
N ASN A 59 11.53 4.31 -12.68
CA ASN A 59 10.62 4.11 -13.79
C ASN A 59 9.70 5.29 -14.03
N ASP A 60 10.06 6.11 -15.03
CA ASP A 60 9.29 7.28 -15.44
C ASP A 60 8.35 7.01 -16.64
N THR A 61 8.17 5.75 -17.02
CA THR A 61 7.43 5.36 -18.24
C THR A 61 6.00 5.90 -18.26
N PHE A 62 5.35 5.95 -17.11
CA PHE A 62 3.95 6.38 -16.99
C PHE A 62 3.81 7.86 -16.61
N TRP A 63 4.91 8.61 -16.53
CA TRP A 63 4.91 10.01 -16.10
C TRP A 63 4.99 10.96 -17.30
N HIS A 64 4.13 11.97 -17.32
CA HIS A 64 4.20 13.01 -18.32
C HIS A 64 3.94 14.42 -17.71
N PRO A 65 4.92 15.35 -17.78
CA PRO A 65 6.28 15.13 -18.27
C PRO A 65 7.06 14.16 -17.37
N LYS A 66 8.08 13.52 -17.91
CA LYS A 66 8.89 12.53 -17.16
C LYS A 66 9.55 13.11 -15.90
N SER A 67 9.90 14.39 -15.93
CA SER A 67 10.43 15.12 -14.76
C SER A 67 9.50 15.13 -13.56
N LEU A 68 8.21 14.92 -13.77
CA LEU A 68 7.20 14.92 -12.71
C LEU A 68 7.44 13.81 -11.68
N LEU A 69 7.93 12.63 -12.10
CA LEU A 69 8.33 11.58 -11.17
C LEU A 69 9.31 12.10 -10.13
N LYS A 70 10.38 12.79 -10.60
CA LYS A 70 11.38 13.33 -9.69
C LYS A 70 10.78 14.42 -8.79
N THR A 71 9.97 15.31 -9.34
CA THR A 71 9.33 16.38 -8.58
C THR A 71 8.44 15.81 -7.46
N ILE A 72 7.58 14.86 -7.77
CA ILE A 72 6.70 14.25 -6.77
C ILE A 72 7.50 13.47 -5.74
N ARG A 73 8.47 12.69 -6.16
CA ARG A 73 9.31 11.91 -5.25
C ARG A 73 10.08 12.77 -4.26
N ASP A 74 10.62 13.90 -4.72
CA ASP A 74 11.45 14.78 -3.89
C ASP A 74 10.60 15.62 -2.90
N ASN A 75 9.32 15.85 -3.17
CA ASN A 75 8.48 16.76 -2.39
C ASN A 75 7.30 16.06 -1.67
N VAL A 76 6.84 14.93 -2.18
CA VAL A 76 5.72 14.17 -1.62
C VAL A 76 6.16 12.81 -1.09
N GLY A 77 7.10 12.17 -1.79
CA GLY A 77 7.57 10.83 -1.48
C GLY A 77 7.44 9.88 -2.67
N CYS A 78 8.01 8.70 -2.52
CA CYS A 78 7.92 7.66 -3.55
C CYS A 78 6.47 7.25 -3.78
N PRO A 79 6.07 7.00 -5.04
CA PRO A 79 4.83 6.30 -5.31
C PRO A 79 4.81 4.98 -4.54
N PRO A 80 3.77 4.69 -3.74
CA PRO A 80 3.70 3.43 -3.03
C PRO A 80 3.48 2.27 -3.99
N PRO A 81 4.09 1.11 -3.74
CA PRO A 81 3.85 -0.08 -4.54
C PRO A 81 2.40 -0.54 -4.36
N THR A 82 1.69 -0.72 -5.47
CA THR A 82 0.32 -1.22 -5.45
C THR A 82 0.34 -2.74 -5.33
N THR A 83 -0.21 -3.28 -4.26
CA THR A 83 -0.26 -4.71 -4.03
C THR A 83 -1.70 -5.19 -3.94
N MET A 84 -2.05 -6.13 -4.81
CA MET A 84 -3.30 -6.87 -4.74
C MET A 84 -3.11 -8.07 -3.83
N ILE A 85 -3.71 -8.03 -2.64
CA ILE A 85 -3.70 -9.17 -1.73
C ILE A 85 -4.79 -10.17 -2.15
N GLY A 86 -4.38 -11.26 -2.80
CA GLY A 86 -5.28 -12.33 -3.24
C GLY A 86 -5.75 -13.25 -2.14
N SER A 87 -5.09 -13.25 -0.98
CA SER A 87 -5.40 -14.13 0.15
C SER A 87 -6.77 -13.85 0.77
N GLN A 88 -7.35 -14.89 1.36
CA GLN A 88 -8.54 -14.82 2.20
C GLN A 88 -8.19 -14.74 3.70
N GLU A 89 -6.91 -14.74 4.04
CA GLU A 89 -6.48 -14.68 5.43
C GLU A 89 -6.87 -13.35 6.05
N LYS A 90 -7.58 -13.42 7.19
CA LYS A 90 -8.10 -12.25 7.88
C LYS A 90 -7.01 -11.24 8.22
N GLU A 91 -5.90 -11.70 8.75
CA GLU A 91 -4.76 -10.85 9.16
C GLU A 91 -4.17 -10.09 7.98
N LEU A 92 -4.02 -10.73 6.82
CA LEU A 92 -3.56 -10.04 5.61
C LEU A 92 -4.54 -8.97 5.15
N ILE A 93 -5.84 -9.21 5.32
CA ILE A 93 -6.87 -8.25 4.92
C ILE A 93 -6.93 -7.08 5.91
N THR A 94 -6.95 -7.37 7.22
CA THR A 94 -7.15 -6.34 8.25
C THR A 94 -5.88 -5.57 8.58
N ASP A 95 -4.76 -6.27 8.68
CA ASP A 95 -3.54 -5.70 9.26
C ASP A 95 -2.56 -5.20 8.20
N VAL A 96 -2.65 -5.74 6.99
CA VAL A 96 -1.74 -5.37 5.90
C VAL A 96 -2.45 -4.57 4.83
N MET A 97 -3.50 -5.13 4.22
CA MET A 97 -4.18 -4.51 3.06
C MET A 97 -4.70 -3.10 3.39
N LEU A 98 -5.34 -2.93 4.55
CA LEU A 98 -5.89 -1.63 4.93
C LEU A 98 -4.78 -0.60 5.14
N ARG A 99 -3.66 -0.99 5.75
CA ARG A 99 -2.52 -0.08 5.96
C ARG A 99 -1.81 0.28 4.65
N ASP A 100 -1.72 -0.67 3.73
CA ASP A 100 -1.14 -0.45 2.40
C ASP A 100 -2.00 0.52 1.60
N TRP A 101 -3.32 0.34 1.64
CA TRP A 101 -4.28 1.24 1.00
C TRP A 101 -4.33 2.63 1.66
N ASP A 102 -4.21 2.73 2.96
CA ASP A 102 -4.07 4.02 3.65
C ASP A 102 -2.85 4.78 3.13
N HIS A 103 -1.72 4.08 2.99
CA HIS A 103 -0.49 4.69 2.44
C HIS A 103 -0.68 5.20 1.01
N ILE A 104 -1.31 4.40 0.15
CA ILE A 104 -1.62 4.79 -1.24
C ILE A 104 -2.53 6.02 -1.26
N CYS A 105 -3.57 6.03 -0.43
CA CYS A 105 -4.52 7.14 -0.33
C CYS A 105 -3.87 8.42 0.18
N ASP A 106 -3.07 8.33 1.23
CA ASP A 106 -2.35 9.46 1.81
C ASP A 106 -1.38 10.07 0.78
N TRP A 107 -0.62 9.23 0.10
CA TRP A 107 0.31 9.67 -0.94
C TRP A 107 -0.41 10.35 -2.11
N GLN A 108 -1.52 9.76 -2.58
CA GLN A 108 -2.30 10.32 -3.68
C GLN A 108 -2.90 11.69 -3.31
N ALA A 109 -3.44 11.82 -2.09
CA ALA A 109 -3.96 13.09 -1.59
C ALA A 109 -2.86 14.15 -1.48
N ALA A 110 -1.71 13.79 -0.91
CA ALA A 110 -0.56 14.70 -0.79
C ALA A 110 -0.04 15.12 -2.18
N GLY A 111 0.01 14.19 -3.14
CA GLY A 111 0.42 14.48 -4.51
C GLY A 111 -0.53 15.46 -5.21
N ILE A 112 -1.83 15.27 -5.08
CA ILE A 112 -2.84 16.20 -5.62
C ILE A 112 -2.67 17.59 -5.00
N GLN A 113 -2.53 17.65 -3.68
CA GLN A 113 -2.37 18.93 -2.97
C GLN A 113 -1.10 19.65 -3.43
N TYR A 114 0.02 18.92 -3.56
CA TYR A 114 1.28 19.48 -4.03
C TYR A 114 1.17 20.06 -5.45
N MET A 115 0.50 19.34 -6.36
CA MET A 115 0.30 19.79 -7.74
C MET A 115 -0.51 21.08 -7.80
N LEU A 116 -1.56 21.21 -7.00
CA LEU A 116 -2.39 22.43 -6.92
C LEU A 116 -1.62 23.61 -6.32
N ASP A 117 -0.82 23.37 -5.29
CA ASP A 117 -0.16 24.45 -4.55
C ASP A 117 1.14 24.93 -5.19
N HIS A 118 1.85 24.06 -5.91
CA HIS A 118 3.24 24.33 -6.32
C HIS A 118 3.52 24.21 -7.82
N GLU A 119 2.71 23.45 -8.56
CA GLU A 119 2.99 23.18 -9.99
C GLU A 119 2.09 24.00 -10.94
N GLY A 120 1.33 24.98 -10.42
CA GLY A 120 0.48 25.85 -11.22
C GLY A 120 -0.68 25.12 -11.92
N VAL A 121 -1.13 24.03 -11.35
CA VAL A 121 -2.24 23.22 -11.87
C VAL A 121 -3.55 23.75 -11.29
N ASP A 122 -4.50 24.12 -12.14
CA ASP A 122 -5.81 24.63 -11.72
C ASP A 122 -6.85 23.51 -11.54
N ILE A 123 -6.69 22.39 -12.25
CA ILE A 123 -7.66 21.29 -12.27
C ILE A 123 -6.91 19.96 -12.24
N VAL A 124 -7.31 19.07 -11.33
CA VAL A 124 -6.80 17.70 -11.25
C VAL A 124 -7.94 16.71 -11.47
N PHE A 125 -7.74 15.79 -12.41
CA PHE A 125 -8.58 14.60 -12.54
C PHE A 125 -7.84 13.41 -11.93
N SER A 126 -8.41 12.81 -10.90
CA SER A 126 -7.81 11.67 -10.22
C SER A 126 -8.81 10.56 -10.03
N HIS A 127 -8.35 9.32 -10.13
CA HIS A 127 -9.12 8.13 -9.80
C HIS A 127 -8.69 7.60 -8.44
N TYR A 128 -9.56 7.71 -7.46
CA TYR A 128 -9.35 7.18 -6.11
C TYR A 128 -9.81 5.74 -6.04
N HIS A 129 -8.93 4.83 -6.44
CA HIS A 129 -9.27 3.42 -6.71
C HIS A 129 -9.50 2.57 -5.45
N ALA A 130 -9.08 3.06 -4.28
CA ALA A 130 -9.20 2.32 -3.02
C ALA A 130 -10.64 1.88 -2.70
N VAL A 131 -11.61 2.78 -2.89
CA VAL A 131 -13.02 2.51 -2.60
C VAL A 131 -13.56 1.40 -3.50
N ASP A 132 -13.28 1.48 -4.80
CA ASP A 132 -13.70 0.47 -5.78
C ASP A 132 -13.11 -0.92 -5.46
N LEU A 133 -11.83 -0.98 -5.15
CA LEU A 133 -11.16 -2.24 -4.81
C LEU A 133 -11.65 -2.82 -3.48
N GLU A 134 -11.97 -1.98 -2.50
CA GLU A 134 -12.59 -2.43 -1.25
C GLU A 134 -13.99 -2.96 -1.50
N GLU A 135 -14.79 -2.31 -2.35
CA GLU A 135 -16.10 -2.82 -2.75
C GLU A 135 -15.97 -4.17 -3.42
N HIS A 136 -15.11 -4.32 -4.43
CA HIS A 136 -14.87 -5.61 -5.09
C HIS A 136 -14.44 -6.70 -4.11
N ARG A 137 -13.70 -6.34 -3.07
CA ARG A 137 -13.24 -7.29 -2.05
C ARG A 137 -14.35 -7.70 -1.09
N PHE A 138 -15.17 -6.75 -0.64
CA PHE A 138 -16.09 -6.94 0.47
C PHE A 138 -17.56 -7.09 0.07
N ILE A 139 -17.98 -6.64 -1.12
CA ILE A 139 -19.38 -6.66 -1.56
C ILE A 139 -19.99 -8.06 -1.54
N ARG A 140 -19.22 -9.08 -1.85
CA ARG A 140 -19.64 -10.47 -1.81
C ARG A 140 -20.11 -10.93 -0.41
N TYR A 141 -19.53 -10.35 0.65
CA TYR A 141 -19.90 -10.67 2.03
C TYR A 141 -21.21 -10.00 2.46
N LEU A 142 -21.60 -8.94 1.77
CA LEU A 142 -22.87 -8.24 2.01
C LEU A 142 -24.04 -8.92 1.29
N TYR A 143 -23.78 -9.57 0.16
CA TYR A 143 -24.82 -10.09 -0.74
C TYR A 143 -24.85 -11.62 -0.86
N ASP A 144 -23.96 -12.35 -0.20
CA ASP A 144 -23.96 -13.80 -0.28
C ASP A 144 -25.18 -14.37 0.44
N LYS A 145 -26.09 -14.94 -0.35
CA LYS A 145 -27.44 -15.39 0.04
C LYS A 145 -27.38 -16.43 1.14
N GLY A 146 -27.34 -15.98 2.39
CA GLY A 146 -27.58 -16.82 3.57
C GLY A 146 -26.41 -17.68 4.04
N GLN A 147 -25.25 -17.58 3.42
CA GLN A 147 -24.03 -18.11 3.99
C GLN A 147 -23.26 -16.96 4.64
N ASN A 148 -23.53 -16.68 5.90
CA ASN A 148 -22.75 -15.76 6.71
C ASN A 148 -21.33 -16.33 6.89
N ILE A 149 -20.47 -16.15 5.89
CA ILE A 149 -19.08 -16.57 5.94
C ILE A 149 -18.28 -15.64 6.86
N VAL A 150 -18.80 -14.42 7.11
CA VAL A 150 -18.19 -13.44 8.01
C VAL A 150 -19.14 -13.17 9.17
N PRO A 151 -18.72 -13.36 10.42
CA PRO A 151 -19.49 -12.97 11.59
C PRO A 151 -19.92 -11.51 11.53
N VAL A 152 -21.13 -11.20 11.98
CA VAL A 152 -21.70 -9.83 11.98
C VAL A 152 -20.77 -8.83 12.64
N GLU A 153 -20.01 -9.24 13.66
CA GLU A 153 -19.02 -8.44 14.36
C GLU A 153 -17.86 -8.01 13.45
N GLN A 154 -17.52 -8.81 12.46
CA GLN A 154 -16.49 -8.46 11.47
C GLN A 154 -17.03 -7.52 10.39
N ILE A 155 -18.29 -7.67 9.99
CA ILE A 155 -18.97 -6.75 9.07
C ILE A 155 -19.11 -5.36 9.69
N GLN A 156 -19.28 -5.26 10.99
CA GLN A 156 -19.38 -3.97 11.69
C GLN A 156 -18.06 -3.18 11.73
N GLN A 157 -16.91 -3.81 11.56
CA GLN A 157 -15.62 -3.11 11.46
C GLN A 157 -15.43 -2.46 10.08
N TYR A 158 -15.88 -3.08 9.00
CA TYR A 158 -15.68 -2.60 7.63
C TYR A 158 -16.49 -1.34 7.26
N PRO A 159 -17.78 -1.19 7.66
CA PRO A 159 -18.53 0.03 7.35
C PRO A 159 -17.95 1.29 7.96
N MET A 160 -17.18 1.18 9.05
CA MET A 160 -16.53 2.34 9.66
C MET A 160 -15.36 2.84 8.83
N VAL A 161 -14.53 1.95 8.32
CA VAL A 161 -13.43 2.28 7.41
C VAL A 161 -13.97 2.86 6.11
N TYR A 162 -14.99 2.25 5.54
CA TYR A 162 -15.67 2.73 4.34
C TYR A 162 -16.28 4.13 4.53
N ARG A 163 -16.96 4.37 5.67
CA ARG A 163 -17.54 5.68 5.99
C ARG A 163 -16.47 6.77 6.18
N GLN A 164 -15.36 6.46 6.80
CA GLN A 164 -14.28 7.44 6.98
C GLN A 164 -13.68 7.87 5.65
N ARG A 165 -13.54 6.97 4.69
CA ARG A 165 -12.96 7.26 3.38
C ARG A 165 -13.90 7.94 2.40
N THR A 166 -15.21 7.70 2.52
CA THR A 166 -16.21 8.35 1.65
C THR A 166 -16.68 9.71 2.14
N LEU A 167 -16.44 10.06 3.40
CA LEU A 167 -16.88 11.32 4.03
C LEU A 167 -15.72 12.26 4.41
N GLY A 168 -14.49 11.83 4.25
CA GLY A 168 -13.28 12.63 4.42
C GLY A 168 -12.76 13.09 3.09
#